data_7ab220256ce5cd01a2ae123375450787
#
_entry.id   7ab220256ce5cd01a2ae123375450787
#
_cell.length_a   1.000
_cell.length_b   1.000
_cell.length_c   1.000
_cell.angle_alpha   90.00
_cell.angle_beta   90.00
_cell.angle_gamma   90.00
#
_symmetry.space_group_name_H-M   'P 1'
#
loop_
_entity.id
_entity.type
_entity.pdbx_description
1 polymer ?
#
loop_
_entity_poly.entity_id
_entity_poly.type
_entity_poly.pdbx_seq_one_letter_code
_entity_poly.pdbx_strand_id
1 'polypeptide(L)'
;MTMTDPIADMLTRLRNANSAYHDRVVMPHSKLKVAIAEILQKQGYIASHHTEDAEVGKSLVIELKYGRNRERSIANVRRVSKPGLRVYAKSTNLPRVLGGLGVAIISTSQGLMTDQQAYRSGVGGEVLAYVW
;
A
#
# COMPACT_ATOMS: atom_id res chain seq x y z
N MET A 1 -12.26 -22.92 7.33
CA MET A 1 -11.29 -21.93 7.81
C MET A 1 -11.24 -20.76 6.85
N THR A 2 -11.45 -19.57 7.34
CA THR A 2 -11.38 -18.37 6.51
C THR A 2 -9.93 -17.90 6.41
N MET A 3 -9.47 -17.71 5.18
CA MET A 3 -8.18 -17.09 4.95
C MET A 3 -8.31 -15.59 5.17
N THR A 4 -7.38 -15.03 5.94
CA THR A 4 -7.33 -13.60 6.20
C THR A 4 -6.27 -12.95 5.30
N ASP A 5 -6.57 -11.76 4.78
CA ASP A 5 -5.64 -10.97 4.01
C ASP A 5 -5.59 -9.55 4.57
N PRO A 6 -4.69 -9.29 5.54
CA PRO A 6 -4.58 -7.97 6.15
C PRO A 6 -4.24 -6.86 5.16
N ILE A 7 -3.49 -7.18 4.11
CA ILE A 7 -3.14 -6.20 3.07
C ILE A 7 -4.39 -5.81 2.29
N ALA A 8 -5.20 -6.79 1.87
CA ALA A 8 -6.44 -6.51 1.16
C ALA A 8 -7.39 -5.68 2.03
N ASP A 9 -7.49 -5.99 3.32
CA ASP A 9 -8.30 -5.22 4.26
C ASP A 9 -7.81 -3.77 4.34
N MET A 10 -6.51 -3.55 4.47
CA MET A 10 -5.91 -2.21 4.49
C MET A 10 -6.23 -1.44 3.22
N LEU A 11 -6.05 -2.05 2.05
CA LEU A 11 -6.31 -1.40 0.77
C LEU A 11 -7.79 -1.05 0.61
N THR A 12 -8.67 -1.93 1.06
CA THR A 12 -10.11 -1.68 1.03
C THR A 12 -10.50 -0.52 1.93
N ARG A 13 -9.95 -0.46 3.14
CA ARG A 13 -10.19 0.65 4.08
C ARG A 13 -9.71 1.98 3.49
N LEU A 14 -8.52 1.99 2.88
CA LEU A 14 -7.99 3.18 2.21
C LEU A 14 -8.88 3.62 1.06
N ARG A 15 -9.27 2.70 0.19
CA ARG A 15 -10.13 3.00 -0.96
C ARG A 15 -11.48 3.56 -0.52
N ASN A 16 -12.11 2.92 0.45
CA ASN A 16 -13.43 3.35 0.93
C ASN A 16 -13.37 4.72 1.61
N ALA A 17 -12.37 4.95 2.47
CA ALA A 17 -12.18 6.24 3.15
C ALA A 17 -11.88 7.35 2.14
N ASN A 18 -11.03 7.07 1.16
CA ASN A 18 -10.68 8.02 0.10
C ASN A 18 -11.91 8.37 -0.75
N SER A 19 -12.73 7.38 -1.10
CA SER A 19 -13.95 7.60 -1.88
C SER A 19 -14.99 8.43 -1.11
N ALA A 20 -15.07 8.26 0.20
CA ALA A 20 -15.99 8.98 1.06
C ALA A 20 -15.43 10.32 1.57
N TYR A 21 -14.24 10.72 1.13
CA TYR A 21 -13.56 11.96 1.55
C TYR A 21 -13.33 12.03 3.05
N HIS A 22 -13.03 10.90 3.69
CA HIS A 22 -12.61 10.90 5.09
C HIS A 22 -11.23 11.53 5.23
N ASP A 23 -10.98 12.21 6.36
CA ASP A 23 -9.68 12.82 6.63
C ASP A 23 -8.66 11.80 7.04
N ARG A 24 -9.10 10.72 7.70
CA ARG A 24 -8.21 9.68 8.20
C ARG A 24 -8.88 8.33 8.19
N VAL A 25 -8.06 7.28 8.26
CA VAL A 25 -8.50 5.92 8.41
C VAL A 25 -7.68 5.24 9.50
N VAL A 26 -8.34 4.41 10.31
CA VAL A 26 -7.73 3.71 11.44
C VAL A 26 -7.84 2.21 11.21
N MET A 27 -6.78 1.48 11.52
CA MET A 27 -6.73 0.03 11.37
C MET A 27 -5.81 -0.59 12.41
N PRO A 28 -5.93 -1.90 12.69
CA PRO A 28 -4.97 -2.55 13.57
C PRO A 28 -3.55 -2.43 13.03
N HIS A 29 -2.60 -2.17 13.93
CA HIS A 29 -1.20 -1.98 13.58
C HIS A 29 -0.53 -3.30 13.20
N SER A 30 0.36 -3.25 12.20
CA SER A 30 1.35 -4.28 11.94
C SER A 30 2.56 -3.66 11.25
N LYS A 31 3.72 -4.31 11.35
CA LYS A 31 4.93 -3.84 10.71
C LYS A 31 4.78 -3.75 9.19
N LEU A 32 4.09 -4.72 8.60
CA LEU A 32 3.83 -4.75 7.17
C LEU A 32 2.98 -3.56 6.73
N LYS A 33 1.91 -3.26 7.46
CA LYS A 33 1.04 -2.12 7.15
C LYS A 33 1.77 -0.79 7.28
N VAL A 34 2.63 -0.65 8.29
CA VAL A 34 3.47 0.54 8.45
C VAL A 34 4.40 0.70 7.26
N ALA A 35 5.03 -0.38 6.81
CA ALA A 35 5.93 -0.33 5.64
C ALA A 35 5.18 0.08 4.37
N ILE A 36 3.95 -0.40 4.18
CA ILE A 36 3.10 0.02 3.06
C ILE A 36 2.76 1.51 3.19
N ALA A 37 2.39 1.96 4.37
CA ALA A 37 2.06 3.37 4.61
C ALA A 37 3.26 4.28 4.34
N GLU A 38 4.47 3.87 4.70
CA GLU A 38 5.68 4.62 4.40
C GLU A 38 5.89 4.81 2.90
N ILE A 39 5.67 3.75 2.12
CA ILE A 39 5.75 3.82 0.66
C ILE A 39 4.69 4.78 0.12
N LEU A 40 3.45 4.66 0.57
CA LEU A 40 2.37 5.53 0.12
C LEU A 40 2.64 7.00 0.43
N GLN A 41 3.21 7.29 1.60
CA GLN A 41 3.56 8.65 1.98
C GLN A 41 4.69 9.21 1.10
N LYS A 42 5.74 8.44 0.87
CA LYS A 42 6.86 8.85 0.02
C LYS A 42 6.42 9.10 -1.42
N GLN A 43 5.47 8.32 -1.91
CA GLN A 43 4.94 8.47 -3.26
C GLN A 43 3.86 9.54 -3.38
N GLY A 44 3.49 10.17 -2.26
CA GLY A 44 2.52 11.27 -2.26
C GLY A 44 1.05 10.85 -2.28
N TYR A 45 0.74 9.61 -1.98
CA TYR A 45 -0.64 9.11 -1.97
C TYR A 45 -1.37 9.41 -0.67
N ILE A 46 -0.64 9.54 0.43
CA ILE A 46 -1.19 9.91 1.74
C ILE A 46 -0.38 11.07 2.33
N ALA A 47 -0.98 11.80 3.27
CA ALA A 47 -0.30 12.94 3.91
C ALA A 47 0.70 12.46 4.95
N SER A 48 0.29 11.56 5.83
CA SER A 48 1.13 11.05 6.91
C SER A 48 0.54 9.79 7.52
N HIS A 49 1.29 9.15 8.40
CA HIS A 49 0.81 8.04 9.20
C HIS A 49 1.49 8.06 10.56
N HIS A 50 0.82 7.50 11.57
CA HIS A 50 1.39 7.34 12.90
C HIS A 50 0.71 6.17 13.62
N THR A 51 1.29 5.75 14.73
CA THR A 51 0.78 4.67 15.55
C THR A 51 0.22 5.26 16.84
N GLU A 52 -0.97 4.81 17.25
CA GLU A 52 -1.60 5.18 18.51
C GLU A 52 -1.88 3.94 19.34
N ASP A 53 -1.93 4.12 20.68
CA ASP A 53 -2.36 3.06 21.55
C ASP A 53 -3.87 2.84 21.44
N ALA A 54 -4.28 1.58 21.47
CA ALA A 54 -5.68 1.17 21.42
C ALA A 54 -6.01 0.39 22.69
N GLU A 55 -7.29 0.08 22.91
CA GLU A 55 -7.69 -0.74 24.06
C GLU A 55 -6.97 -2.08 24.06
N VAL A 56 -6.81 -2.67 22.89
CA VAL A 56 -6.05 -3.90 22.72
C VAL A 56 -5.00 -3.65 21.64
N GLY A 57 -3.70 -3.69 22.03
CA GLY A 57 -2.61 -3.49 21.08
C GLY A 57 -2.46 -2.04 20.63
N LYS A 58 -2.15 -1.87 19.36
CA LYS A 58 -1.92 -0.55 18.75
C LYS A 58 -2.72 -0.40 17.47
N SER A 59 -3.02 0.84 17.11
CA SER A 59 -3.69 1.20 15.87
C SER A 59 -2.76 2.00 14.97
N LEU A 60 -2.82 1.73 13.69
CA LEU A 60 -2.19 2.54 12.66
C LEU A 60 -3.20 3.57 12.16
N VAL A 61 -2.84 4.83 12.23
CA VAL A 61 -3.68 5.95 11.75
C VAL A 61 -3.03 6.53 10.51
N ILE A 62 -3.80 6.62 9.43
CA ILE A 62 -3.34 7.19 8.16
C ILE A 62 -4.14 8.45 7.89
N GLU A 63 -3.43 9.58 7.71
CA GLU A 63 -4.03 10.83 7.32
C GLU A 63 -4.09 10.89 5.79
N LEU A 64 -5.29 11.02 5.25
CA LEU A 64 -5.50 11.04 3.80
C LEU A 64 -5.20 12.42 3.22
N LYS A 65 -5.00 12.45 1.90
CA LYS A 65 -4.59 13.65 1.20
C LYS A 65 -5.53 13.91 0.02
N TYR A 66 -5.93 15.17 -0.14
CA TYR A 66 -6.79 15.60 -1.25
C TYR A 66 -6.21 16.86 -1.88
N GLY A 67 -6.46 17.06 -3.18
CA GLY A 67 -6.05 18.26 -3.89
C GLY A 67 -6.97 19.43 -3.61
N ARG A 68 -6.67 20.59 -4.24
CA ARG A 68 -7.39 21.85 -4.01
C ARG A 68 -8.89 21.75 -4.29
N ASN A 69 -9.28 21.02 -5.31
CA ASN A 69 -10.68 20.86 -5.72
C ASN A 69 -11.22 19.51 -5.23
N ARG A 70 -10.74 19.03 -4.08
CA ARG A 70 -11.10 17.74 -3.50
C ARG A 70 -10.74 16.56 -4.43
N GLU A 71 -9.68 16.73 -5.19
CA GLU A 71 -9.14 15.66 -6.03
C GLU A 71 -8.58 14.56 -5.14
N ARG A 72 -8.96 13.33 -5.41
CA ARG A 72 -8.44 12.18 -4.67
C ARG A 72 -6.99 11.91 -5.06
N SER A 73 -6.10 11.76 -4.07
CA SER A 73 -4.71 11.40 -4.32
C SER A 73 -4.56 9.93 -4.74
N ILE A 74 -5.51 9.09 -4.34
CA ILE A 74 -5.56 7.69 -4.74
C ILE A 74 -6.74 7.51 -5.69
N ALA A 75 -6.46 7.19 -6.95
CA ALA A 75 -7.53 6.89 -7.90
C ALA A 75 -8.06 5.47 -7.66
N ASN A 76 -7.16 4.50 -7.47
CA ASN A 76 -7.56 3.14 -7.17
C ASN A 76 -6.41 2.32 -6.56
N VAL A 77 -6.76 1.20 -5.96
CA VAL A 77 -5.82 0.21 -5.44
C VAL A 77 -6.24 -1.18 -5.90
N ARG A 78 -5.27 -2.05 -6.10
CA ARG A 78 -5.54 -3.43 -6.52
C ARG A 78 -4.62 -4.38 -5.77
N ARG A 79 -5.19 -5.36 -5.09
CA ARG A 79 -4.43 -6.47 -4.51
C ARG A 79 -4.01 -7.42 -5.63
N VAL A 80 -2.74 -7.75 -5.71
CA VAL A 80 -2.19 -8.63 -6.76
C VAL A 80 -1.92 -10.02 -6.21
N SER A 81 -0.90 -10.17 -5.35
CA SER A 81 -0.60 -11.44 -4.71
C SER A 81 -1.56 -11.68 -3.55
N LYS A 82 -2.15 -12.86 -3.49
CA LYS A 82 -3.15 -13.22 -2.47
C LYS A 82 -2.70 -14.46 -1.73
N PRO A 83 -3.20 -14.70 -0.50
CA PRO A 83 -2.82 -15.91 0.24
C PRO A 83 -3.03 -17.22 -0.52
N GLY A 84 -4.07 -17.31 -1.34
CA GLY A 84 -4.36 -18.50 -2.14
C GLY A 84 -3.71 -18.50 -3.52
N LEU A 85 -3.10 -17.39 -3.93
CA LEU A 85 -2.49 -17.26 -5.26
C LEU A 85 -1.37 -16.22 -5.21
N ARG A 86 -0.17 -16.66 -4.91
CA ARG A 86 1.00 -15.78 -4.81
C ARG A 86 1.52 -15.40 -6.19
N VAL A 87 1.90 -14.14 -6.36
CA VAL A 87 2.42 -13.58 -7.61
C VAL A 87 3.81 -13.01 -7.36
N TYR A 88 4.78 -13.46 -8.12
CA TYR A 88 6.18 -13.04 -8.01
C TYR A 88 6.66 -12.47 -9.35
N ALA A 89 7.65 -11.59 -9.30
CA ALA A 89 8.29 -11.04 -10.48
C ALA A 89 9.80 -10.94 -10.26
N LYS A 90 10.56 -11.22 -11.32
CA LYS A 90 12.01 -11.03 -11.32
C LYS A 90 12.34 -9.56 -11.55
N SER A 91 13.54 -9.14 -11.14
CA SER A 91 14.01 -7.76 -11.32
C SER A 91 13.96 -7.28 -12.77
N THR A 92 14.09 -8.20 -13.72
CA THR A 92 14.05 -7.90 -15.16
C THR A 92 12.64 -7.82 -15.73
N ASN A 93 11.63 -8.19 -14.96
CA ASN A 93 10.25 -8.30 -15.44
C ASN A 93 9.24 -7.74 -14.42
N LEU A 94 9.62 -6.66 -13.74
CA LEU A 94 8.76 -6.02 -12.77
C LEU A 94 7.59 -5.32 -13.46
N PRO A 95 6.37 -5.40 -12.90
CA PRO A 95 5.22 -4.73 -13.49
C PRO A 95 5.33 -3.21 -13.38
N ARG A 96 4.76 -2.52 -14.35
CA ARG A 96 4.58 -1.07 -14.31
C ARG A 96 3.10 -0.76 -14.27
N VAL A 97 2.72 0.18 -13.41
CA VAL A 97 1.34 0.58 -13.24
C VAL A 97 1.10 1.86 -14.02
N LEU A 98 0.17 1.83 -14.97
CA LEU A 98 -0.15 2.97 -15.83
C LEU A 98 1.08 3.61 -16.47
N GLY A 99 1.98 2.78 -17.03
CA GLY A 99 3.18 3.27 -17.69
C GLY A 99 4.16 4.00 -16.78
N GLY A 100 4.10 3.75 -15.47
CA GLY A 100 4.97 4.39 -14.48
C GLY A 100 4.33 5.53 -13.72
N LEU A 101 3.07 5.88 -14.00
CA LEU A 101 2.35 6.91 -13.26
C LEU A 101 1.89 6.42 -11.88
N GLY A 102 1.59 5.13 -11.76
CA GLY A 102 1.30 4.49 -10.48
C GLY A 102 2.50 3.73 -9.96
N VAL A 103 2.32 3.00 -8.85
CA VAL A 103 3.38 2.20 -8.25
C VAL A 103 2.91 0.78 -7.99
N ALA A 104 3.82 -0.17 -8.13
CA ALA A 104 3.64 -1.53 -7.61
C ALA A 104 4.42 -1.64 -6.30
N ILE A 105 3.82 -2.25 -5.30
CA ILE A 105 4.48 -2.49 -4.01
C ILE A 105 5.02 -3.91 -4.05
N ILE A 106 6.33 -4.04 -3.93
CA ILE A 106 7.04 -5.31 -4.06
C ILE A 106 7.65 -5.68 -2.71
N SER A 107 7.42 -6.91 -2.27
CA SER A 107 8.06 -7.47 -1.08
C SER A 107 9.32 -8.21 -1.52
N THR A 108 10.49 -7.67 -1.15
CA THR A 108 11.79 -8.24 -1.53
C THR A 108 12.54 -8.73 -0.30
N SER A 109 13.67 -9.41 -0.55
CA SER A 109 14.57 -9.81 0.54
C SER A 109 15.15 -8.63 1.31
N GLN A 110 15.10 -7.43 0.74
CA GLN A 110 15.60 -6.21 1.36
C GLN A 110 14.47 -5.35 1.95
N GLY A 111 13.25 -5.90 2.05
CA GLY A 111 12.08 -5.20 2.57
C GLY A 111 11.10 -4.79 1.47
N LEU A 112 10.07 -4.06 1.86
CA LEU A 112 9.09 -3.55 0.91
C LEU A 112 9.66 -2.36 0.14
N MET A 113 9.38 -2.32 -1.15
CA MET A 113 9.81 -1.21 -2.00
C MET A 113 8.90 -1.07 -3.21
N THR A 114 9.04 0.04 -3.95
CA THR A 114 8.32 0.22 -5.21
C THR A 114 8.99 -0.57 -6.32
N ASP A 115 8.27 -0.73 -7.43
CA ASP A 115 8.84 -1.37 -8.64
C ASP A 115 10.09 -0.64 -9.13
N GLN A 116 10.11 0.70 -9.07
CA GLN A 116 11.29 1.48 -9.48
C GLN A 116 12.49 1.22 -8.57
N GLN A 117 12.27 1.20 -7.26
CA GLN A 117 13.32 0.90 -6.30
C GLN A 117 13.88 -0.51 -6.47
N ALA A 118 12.98 -1.48 -6.67
CA ALA A 118 13.37 -2.88 -6.89
C ALA A 118 14.20 -3.02 -8.17
N TYR A 119 13.82 -2.34 -9.24
CA TYR A 119 14.55 -2.32 -10.49
C TYR A 119 15.96 -1.75 -10.30
N ARG A 120 16.08 -0.61 -9.62
CA ARG A 120 17.39 0.01 -9.35
C ARG A 120 18.28 -0.86 -8.49
N SER A 121 17.70 -1.58 -7.53
CA SER A 121 18.44 -2.48 -6.64
C SER A 121 18.73 -3.84 -7.28
N GLY A 122 18.17 -4.13 -8.45
CA GLY A 122 18.35 -5.39 -9.13
C GLY A 122 17.70 -6.57 -8.43
N VAL A 123 16.62 -6.35 -7.68
CA VAL A 123 15.94 -7.38 -6.92
C VAL A 123 14.50 -7.55 -7.40
N GLY A 124 14.03 -8.79 -7.35
CA GLY A 124 12.62 -9.12 -7.57
C GLY A 124 11.96 -9.52 -6.25
N GLY A 125 10.70 -9.88 -6.33
CA GLY A 125 9.97 -10.32 -5.14
C GLY A 125 8.50 -10.55 -5.40
N GLU A 126 7.75 -10.61 -4.32
CA GLU A 126 6.31 -10.79 -4.37
C GLU A 126 5.63 -9.46 -4.70
N VAL A 127 4.77 -9.47 -5.71
CA VAL A 127 4.01 -8.28 -6.11
C VAL A 127 2.77 -8.21 -5.24
N LEU A 128 2.78 -7.32 -4.25
CA LEU A 128 1.70 -7.24 -3.26
C LEU A 128 0.48 -6.52 -3.81
N ALA A 129 0.68 -5.35 -4.40
CA ALA A 129 -0.44 -4.50 -4.80
C ALA A 129 -0.02 -3.46 -5.82
N TYR A 130 -1.00 -2.91 -6.52
CA TYR A 130 -0.84 -1.73 -7.37
C TYR A 130 -1.61 -0.57 -6.74
N VAL A 131 -1.06 0.63 -6.83
CA VAL A 131 -1.68 1.88 -6.39
C VAL A 131 -1.49 2.94 -7.48
N TRP A 132 -2.55 3.65 -7.80
CA TRP A 132 -2.48 4.75 -8.75
C TRP A 132 -3.51 5.84 -8.50
#